data_2b1e62c29f8f81cadc151e3ffe3b9508
#
_entry.id   2b1e62c29f8f81cadc151e3ffe3b9508
#
_cell.length_a   1.000
_cell.length_b   1.000
_cell.length_c   1.000
_cell.angle_alpha   90.00
_cell.angle_beta   90.00
_cell.angle_gamma   90.00
#
_symmetry.space_group_name_H-M   'P 1'
#
loop_
_entity.id
_entity.type
_entity.pdbx_description
1 polymer ?
#
loop_
_entity_poly.entity_id
_entity_poly.type
_entity_poly.pdbx_seq_one_letter_code
_entity_poly.pdbx_strand_id
1 'polypeptide(L)'
;MHQRELDVALEAARLAGEYLHKEYASFQVIPNAPADISTAADRQSQEIILKHLHAAFPDDALCAEEETQALAGIPATGRRLWIVDPIDGTRGFAQKNGEFAVMIALVEEGAIAVGVVLEPATNRLTYASRGAGCWRRDSGQNAVACRVTQTRELSQAAFVQSRSRTPGKKSRAVLALEPARVIETYSAGIKLALVARGEADVYLNSYDAFHDWDICAGHILVTEAGGKVTGSHGEELHYGLPGAWQRQGLLASNGLVHEEALGKLKSF
;
A
#
# COMPACT_ATOMS: atom_id res chain seq x y z
N MET A 1 -2.21 -21.54 -2.23
CA MET A 1 -2.72 -21.88 -0.92
C MET A 1 -3.82 -20.87 -0.60
N HIS A 2 -3.87 -19.69 -0.49
CA HIS A 2 -4.91 -18.74 -0.10
C HIS A 2 -5.81 -18.24 -1.26
N GLN A 3 -6.24 -19.12 -2.17
CA GLN A 3 -7.01 -18.70 -3.36
C GLN A 3 -8.38 -18.13 -3.00
N ARG A 4 -9.11 -18.76 -2.05
CA ARG A 4 -10.42 -18.26 -1.61
C ARG A 4 -10.32 -16.88 -0.96
N GLU A 5 -9.32 -16.67 -0.13
CA GLU A 5 -9.05 -15.39 0.53
C GLU A 5 -8.71 -14.32 -0.50
N LEU A 6 -7.87 -14.65 -1.48
CA LEU A 6 -7.52 -13.74 -2.56
C LEU A 6 -8.76 -13.38 -3.39
N ASP A 7 -9.57 -14.35 -3.79
CA ASP A 7 -10.78 -14.10 -4.59
C ASP A 7 -11.77 -13.18 -3.87
N VAL A 8 -11.96 -13.38 -2.55
CA VAL A 8 -12.81 -12.52 -1.73
C VAL A 8 -12.22 -11.11 -1.58
N ALA A 9 -10.91 -10.97 -1.37
CA ALA A 9 -10.26 -9.67 -1.30
C ALA A 9 -10.32 -8.90 -2.63
N LEU A 10 -10.15 -9.59 -3.76
CA LEU A 10 -10.28 -9.02 -5.10
C LEU A 10 -11.71 -8.52 -5.36
N GLU A 11 -12.72 -9.28 -4.94
CA GLU A 11 -14.11 -8.86 -5.07
C GLU A 11 -14.45 -7.69 -4.13
N ALA A 12 -13.97 -7.69 -2.89
CA ALA A 12 -14.12 -6.56 -1.97
C ALA A 12 -13.50 -5.28 -2.54
N ALA A 13 -12.28 -5.37 -3.08
CA ALA A 13 -11.60 -4.25 -3.73
C ALA A 13 -12.37 -3.76 -4.96
N ARG A 14 -12.94 -4.66 -5.78
CA ARG A 14 -13.77 -4.31 -6.95
C ARG A 14 -15.01 -3.52 -6.54
N LEU A 15 -15.75 -4.00 -5.52
CA LEU A 15 -16.96 -3.33 -5.03
C LEU A 15 -16.66 -1.93 -4.48
N ALA A 16 -15.61 -1.79 -3.68
CA ALA A 16 -15.15 -0.50 -3.19
C ALA A 16 -14.67 0.41 -4.33
N GLY A 17 -13.93 -0.14 -5.29
CA GLY A 17 -13.45 0.60 -6.45
C GLY A 17 -14.57 1.13 -7.34
N GLU A 18 -15.65 0.38 -7.54
CA GLU A 18 -16.83 0.83 -8.28
C GLU A 18 -17.57 1.97 -7.57
N TYR A 19 -17.67 1.88 -6.24
CA TYR A 19 -18.21 2.97 -5.42
C TYR A 19 -17.32 4.20 -5.53
N LEU A 20 -16.02 4.06 -5.29
CA LEU A 20 -15.07 5.16 -5.33
C LEU A 20 -14.96 5.80 -6.72
N HIS A 21 -15.07 5.05 -7.79
CA HIS A 21 -15.07 5.60 -9.15
C HIS A 21 -16.24 6.56 -9.36
N LYS A 22 -17.45 6.22 -8.86
CA LYS A 22 -18.64 7.08 -8.93
C LYS A 22 -18.48 8.32 -8.05
N GLU A 23 -18.05 8.14 -6.79
CA GLU A 23 -17.81 9.25 -5.87
C GLU A 23 -16.73 10.19 -6.40
N TYR A 24 -15.62 9.64 -6.88
CA TYR A 24 -14.53 10.42 -7.46
C TYR A 24 -14.97 11.27 -8.65
N ALA A 25 -15.87 10.78 -9.50
CA ALA A 25 -16.36 11.53 -10.65
C ALA A 25 -17.10 12.82 -10.23
N SER A 26 -17.93 12.76 -9.18
CA SER A 26 -18.74 13.85 -8.67
C SER A 26 -18.08 14.67 -7.54
N PHE A 27 -16.98 14.18 -6.95
CA PHE A 27 -16.32 14.81 -5.81
C PHE A 27 -15.84 16.22 -6.14
N GLN A 28 -16.11 17.17 -5.26
CA GLN A 28 -15.60 18.53 -5.38
C GLN A 28 -14.18 18.63 -4.87
N VAL A 29 -13.29 19.20 -5.68
CA VAL A 29 -11.88 19.38 -5.33
C VAL A 29 -11.73 20.15 -4.03
N ILE A 30 -10.93 19.62 -3.10
CA ILE A 30 -10.49 20.32 -1.91
C ILE A 30 -9.04 20.77 -2.15
N PRO A 31 -8.83 22.05 -2.52
CA PRO A 31 -7.47 22.57 -2.72
C PRO A 31 -6.70 22.54 -1.39
N ASN A 32 -5.42 22.14 -1.44
CA ASN A 32 -4.56 22.07 -0.26
C ASN A 32 -5.09 21.17 0.88
N ALA A 33 -5.78 20.08 0.53
CA ALA A 33 -6.27 19.12 1.51
C ALA A 33 -5.19 18.76 2.55
N PRO A 34 -5.49 18.73 3.87
CA PRO A 34 -4.52 18.40 4.90
C PRO A 34 -4.04 16.95 4.77
N ALA A 35 -2.95 16.61 5.47
CA ALA A 35 -2.36 15.28 5.34
C ALA A 35 -3.21 14.18 6.00
N ASP A 36 -3.97 14.55 7.01
CA ASP A 36 -4.84 13.73 7.84
C ASP A 36 -6.33 13.84 7.43
N ILE A 37 -6.58 14.22 6.16
CA ILE A 37 -7.96 14.33 5.66
C ILE A 37 -8.59 12.93 5.58
N SER A 38 -9.81 12.82 6.09
CA SER A 38 -10.73 11.71 5.87
C SER A 38 -12.05 12.26 5.31
N THR A 39 -12.72 11.52 4.48
CA THR A 39 -13.97 11.89 3.83
C THR A 39 -15.09 10.87 4.10
N ALA A 40 -16.31 11.21 3.70
CA ALA A 40 -17.40 10.22 3.74
C ALA A 40 -17.13 9.03 2.80
N ALA A 41 -16.32 9.26 1.73
CA ALA A 41 -15.96 8.20 0.80
C ALA A 41 -15.07 7.14 1.44
N ASP A 42 -14.13 7.52 2.32
CA ASP A 42 -13.27 6.60 3.07
C ASP A 42 -14.13 5.67 3.93
N ARG A 43 -15.01 6.22 4.75
CA ARG A 43 -15.90 5.43 5.63
C ARG A 43 -16.83 4.50 4.87
N GLN A 44 -17.43 4.97 3.77
CA GLN A 44 -18.34 4.14 2.97
C GLN A 44 -17.59 3.06 2.20
N SER A 45 -16.40 3.35 1.66
CA SER A 45 -15.52 2.37 1.04
C SER A 45 -15.16 1.26 2.04
N GLN A 46 -14.74 1.64 3.26
CA GLN A 46 -14.43 0.69 4.32
C GLN A 46 -15.63 -0.20 4.68
N GLU A 47 -16.83 0.38 4.86
CA GLU A 47 -18.04 -0.38 5.16
C GLU A 47 -18.32 -1.45 4.09
N ILE A 48 -18.15 -1.12 2.81
CA ILE A 48 -18.32 -2.07 1.71
C ILE A 48 -17.33 -3.23 1.83
N ILE A 49 -16.04 -2.91 2.04
CA ILE A 49 -14.96 -3.90 2.14
C ILE A 49 -15.21 -4.82 3.33
N LEU A 50 -15.36 -4.24 4.52
CA LEU A 50 -15.46 -5.00 5.77
C LEU A 50 -16.69 -5.91 5.82
N LYS A 51 -17.85 -5.44 5.34
CA LYS A 51 -19.06 -6.27 5.24
C LYS A 51 -18.85 -7.47 4.32
N HIS A 52 -18.16 -7.28 3.20
CA HIS A 52 -17.88 -8.37 2.27
C HIS A 52 -16.91 -9.40 2.87
N LEU A 53 -15.84 -8.93 3.51
CA LEU A 53 -14.85 -9.78 4.18
C LEU A 53 -15.48 -10.56 5.34
N HIS A 54 -16.22 -9.90 6.23
CA HIS A 54 -16.85 -10.52 7.39
C HIS A 54 -17.92 -11.54 7.00
N ALA A 55 -18.68 -11.26 5.94
CA ALA A 55 -19.67 -12.24 5.43
C ALA A 55 -19.01 -13.54 4.93
N ALA A 56 -17.79 -13.45 4.35
CA ALA A 56 -17.05 -14.61 3.87
C ALA A 56 -16.24 -15.31 4.97
N PHE A 57 -15.77 -14.55 5.98
CA PHE A 57 -14.89 -15.00 7.06
C PHE A 57 -15.35 -14.40 8.41
N PRO A 58 -16.46 -14.89 8.98
CA PRO A 58 -17.07 -14.27 10.17
C PRO A 58 -16.24 -14.40 11.46
N ASP A 59 -15.29 -15.34 11.50
CA ASP A 59 -14.44 -15.60 12.66
C ASP A 59 -13.10 -14.85 12.59
N ASP A 60 -12.78 -14.17 11.46
CA ASP A 60 -11.54 -13.43 11.29
C ASP A 60 -11.64 -12.06 11.99
N ALA A 61 -10.52 -11.60 12.53
CA ALA A 61 -10.37 -10.25 13.07
C ALA A 61 -10.31 -9.21 11.95
N LEU A 62 -10.69 -7.96 12.24
CA LEU A 62 -10.67 -6.84 11.31
C LEU A 62 -9.93 -5.65 11.93
N CYS A 63 -8.98 -5.09 11.20
CA CYS A 63 -8.28 -3.84 11.51
C CYS A 63 -8.38 -2.92 10.30
N ALA A 64 -8.81 -1.68 10.50
CA ALA A 64 -8.97 -0.73 9.42
C ALA A 64 -8.76 0.70 9.90
N GLU A 65 -8.56 1.63 8.98
CA GLU A 65 -8.21 3.02 9.26
C GLU A 65 -9.34 3.80 9.91
N GLU A 66 -10.58 3.63 9.43
CA GLU A 66 -11.73 4.42 9.82
C GLU A 66 -12.55 3.76 10.94
N GLU A 67 -13.06 4.55 11.84
CA GLU A 67 -14.07 4.12 12.82
C GLU A 67 -15.43 3.93 12.11
N THR A 68 -15.88 2.69 11.91
CA THR A 68 -17.14 2.40 11.20
C THR A 68 -17.97 1.35 11.92
N GLN A 69 -19.27 1.30 11.58
CA GLN A 69 -20.23 0.35 12.19
C GLN A 69 -19.83 -1.11 11.90
N ALA A 70 -19.20 -1.39 10.77
CA ALA A 70 -18.76 -2.74 10.40
C ALA A 70 -17.65 -3.29 11.31
N LEU A 71 -16.94 -2.45 12.07
CA LEU A 71 -15.95 -2.88 13.07
C LEU A 71 -16.58 -3.17 14.45
N ALA A 72 -17.83 -2.76 14.70
CA ALA A 72 -18.45 -2.86 16.00
C ALA A 72 -18.52 -4.31 16.51
N GLY A 73 -17.84 -4.58 17.62
CA GLY A 73 -17.82 -5.90 18.25
C GLY A 73 -16.92 -6.95 17.60
N ILE A 74 -16.14 -6.57 16.57
CA ILE A 74 -15.18 -7.47 15.93
C ILE A 74 -13.79 -7.23 16.54
N PRO A 75 -13.02 -8.29 16.89
CA PRO A 75 -11.67 -8.13 17.39
C PRO A 75 -10.76 -7.44 16.37
N ALA A 76 -9.92 -6.50 16.85
CA ALA A 76 -8.93 -5.81 16.02
C ALA A 76 -7.58 -6.56 15.92
N THR A 77 -7.46 -7.69 16.60
CA THR A 77 -6.27 -8.57 16.58
C THR A 77 -6.72 -10.02 16.63
N GLY A 78 -5.97 -10.92 16.00
CA GLY A 78 -6.30 -12.33 15.97
C GLY A 78 -5.28 -13.15 15.18
N ARG A 79 -5.47 -14.46 15.19
CA ARG A 79 -4.63 -15.39 14.42
C ARG A 79 -4.76 -15.16 12.91
N ARG A 80 -5.96 -14.81 12.47
CA ARG A 80 -6.28 -14.35 11.10
C ARG A 80 -6.85 -12.94 11.22
N LEU A 81 -6.24 -12.00 10.51
CA LEU A 81 -6.54 -10.59 10.61
C LEU A 81 -6.56 -9.96 9.22
N TRP A 82 -7.71 -9.41 8.83
CA TRP A 82 -7.81 -8.55 7.67
C TRP A 82 -7.43 -7.12 8.03
N ILE A 83 -6.57 -6.52 7.23
CA ILE A 83 -6.07 -5.15 7.41
C ILE A 83 -6.49 -4.35 6.19
N VAL A 84 -7.18 -3.23 6.39
CA VAL A 84 -7.82 -2.46 5.32
C VAL A 84 -7.50 -0.97 5.43
N ASP A 85 -7.04 -0.39 4.32
CA ASP A 85 -7.06 1.04 4.07
C ASP A 85 -8.08 1.31 2.95
N PRO A 86 -9.18 2.01 3.24
CA PRO A 86 -10.25 2.23 2.27
C PRO A 86 -9.87 3.20 1.15
N ILE A 87 -9.00 4.19 1.44
CA ILE A 87 -8.47 5.17 0.47
C ILE A 87 -7.07 5.61 0.92
N ASP A 88 -6.06 4.77 0.75
CA ASP A 88 -4.68 5.22 0.90
C ASP A 88 -4.38 6.36 -0.08
N GLY A 89 -3.98 7.49 0.46
CA GLY A 89 -3.78 8.71 -0.32
C GLY A 89 -5.04 9.54 -0.48
N THR A 90 -5.86 9.71 0.56
CA THR A 90 -7.09 10.55 0.56
C THR A 90 -6.82 11.98 0.07
N ARG A 91 -5.62 12.53 0.25
CA ARG A 91 -5.23 13.80 -0.38
C ARG A 91 -5.25 13.75 -1.90
N GLY A 92 -4.79 12.65 -2.50
CA GLY A 92 -4.82 12.43 -3.95
C GLY A 92 -6.25 12.31 -4.47
N PHE A 93 -7.11 11.63 -3.71
CA PHE A 93 -8.55 11.61 -3.96
C PHE A 93 -9.16 13.01 -3.87
N ALA A 94 -8.94 13.73 -2.78
CA ALA A 94 -9.51 15.04 -2.53
C ALA A 94 -9.05 16.12 -3.54
N GLN A 95 -7.82 16.02 -4.02
CA GLN A 95 -7.26 16.91 -5.05
C GLN A 95 -7.58 16.48 -6.49
N LYS A 96 -8.24 15.33 -6.67
CA LYS A 96 -8.61 14.76 -7.98
C LYS A 96 -7.42 14.56 -8.92
N ASN A 97 -6.26 14.13 -8.39
CA ASN A 97 -5.09 13.81 -9.21
C ASN A 97 -4.93 12.32 -9.52
N GLY A 98 -5.84 11.48 -9.00
CA GLY A 98 -5.87 10.04 -9.25
C GLY A 98 -4.89 9.21 -8.41
N GLU A 99 -4.18 9.82 -7.47
CA GLU A 99 -3.11 9.16 -6.68
C GLU A 99 -3.63 8.60 -5.36
N PHE A 100 -4.55 7.65 -5.46
CA PHE A 100 -5.14 6.96 -4.31
C PHE A 100 -5.40 5.49 -4.64
N ALA A 101 -5.43 4.65 -3.61
CA ALA A 101 -5.64 3.22 -3.75
C ALA A 101 -6.52 2.65 -2.63
N VAL A 102 -7.21 1.55 -2.91
CA VAL A 102 -7.80 0.66 -1.92
C VAL A 102 -6.77 -0.39 -1.57
N MET A 103 -6.52 -0.62 -0.28
CA MET A 103 -5.57 -1.61 0.18
C MET A 103 -6.25 -2.64 1.09
N ILE A 104 -6.08 -3.92 0.77
CA ILE A 104 -6.62 -5.02 1.56
C ILE A 104 -5.53 -6.06 1.75
N ALA A 105 -5.27 -6.48 2.99
CA ALA A 105 -4.33 -7.55 3.30
C ALA A 105 -4.94 -8.56 4.27
N LEU A 106 -4.50 -9.80 4.18
CA LEU A 106 -4.70 -10.82 5.20
C LEU A 106 -3.37 -11.16 5.86
N VAL A 107 -3.31 -11.06 7.16
CA VAL A 107 -2.24 -11.59 8.00
C VAL A 107 -2.73 -12.89 8.66
N GLU A 108 -1.97 -13.95 8.53
CA GLU A 108 -2.24 -15.24 9.15
C GLU A 108 -1.01 -15.70 9.94
N GLU A 109 -1.19 -15.91 11.24
CA GLU A 109 -0.11 -16.30 12.17
C GLU A 109 1.10 -15.34 12.13
N GLY A 110 0.82 -14.03 12.05
CA GLY A 110 1.84 -12.98 12.02
C GLY A 110 2.52 -12.76 10.67
N ALA A 111 2.23 -13.58 9.66
CA ALA A 111 2.80 -13.43 8.32
C ALA A 111 1.74 -13.02 7.28
N ILE A 112 2.08 -12.13 6.36
CA ILE A 112 1.13 -11.68 5.33
C ILE A 112 0.84 -12.83 4.37
N ALA A 113 -0.43 -13.13 4.16
CA ALA A 113 -0.91 -14.22 3.31
C ALA A 113 -1.43 -13.74 1.96
N VAL A 114 -2.14 -12.60 1.94
CA VAL A 114 -2.74 -11.98 0.75
C VAL A 114 -2.54 -10.48 0.81
N GLY A 115 -2.34 -9.85 -0.34
CA GLY A 115 -2.34 -8.39 -0.48
C GLY A 115 -2.96 -7.96 -1.80
N VAL A 116 -3.78 -6.92 -1.75
CA VAL A 116 -4.47 -6.32 -2.90
C VAL A 116 -4.32 -4.82 -2.83
N VAL A 117 -3.87 -4.20 -3.91
CA VAL A 117 -3.84 -2.75 -4.13
C VAL A 117 -4.59 -2.45 -5.41
N LEU A 118 -5.73 -1.78 -5.30
CA LEU A 118 -6.52 -1.30 -6.43
C LEU A 118 -6.35 0.21 -6.56
N GLU A 119 -5.99 0.69 -7.74
CA GLU A 119 -5.94 2.10 -8.12
C GLU A 119 -7.25 2.48 -8.86
N PRO A 120 -8.29 3.02 -8.20
CA PRO A 120 -9.61 3.17 -8.83
C PRO A 120 -9.61 4.16 -9.99
N ALA A 121 -8.75 5.18 -9.95
CA ALA A 121 -8.67 6.19 -11.01
C ALA A 121 -8.22 5.62 -12.36
N THR A 122 -7.41 4.57 -12.35
CA THR A 122 -6.90 3.88 -13.56
C THR A 122 -7.49 2.49 -13.74
N ASN A 123 -8.27 2.02 -12.77
CA ASN A 123 -8.78 0.66 -12.67
C ASN A 123 -7.66 -0.39 -12.82
N ARG A 124 -6.50 -0.09 -12.20
CA ARG A 124 -5.34 -0.98 -12.14
C ARG A 124 -5.33 -1.73 -10.82
N LEU A 125 -5.20 -3.03 -10.91
CA LEU A 125 -5.16 -3.93 -9.77
C LEU A 125 -3.78 -4.60 -9.71
N THR A 126 -3.12 -4.52 -8.55
CA THR A 126 -1.90 -5.28 -8.24
C THR A 126 -2.17 -6.14 -7.02
N TYR A 127 -1.88 -7.43 -7.09
CA TYR A 127 -2.23 -8.37 -6.03
C TYR A 127 -1.22 -9.49 -5.92
N ALA A 128 -1.13 -10.07 -4.72
CA ALA A 128 -0.26 -11.20 -4.44
C ALA A 128 -0.89 -12.13 -3.39
N SER A 129 -0.47 -13.38 -3.45
CA SER A 129 -0.71 -14.36 -2.40
C SER A 129 0.60 -15.09 -2.12
N ARG A 130 0.87 -15.37 -0.84
CA ARG A 130 2.12 -16.00 -0.38
C ARG A 130 2.45 -17.25 -1.17
N GLY A 131 3.62 -17.27 -1.81
CA GLY A 131 4.12 -18.35 -2.65
C GLY A 131 3.47 -18.50 -4.02
N ALA A 132 2.59 -17.54 -4.43
CA ALA A 132 1.91 -17.56 -5.73
C ALA A 132 2.35 -16.41 -6.67
N GLY A 133 3.30 -15.58 -6.22
CA GLY A 133 3.81 -14.44 -6.94
C GLY A 133 2.91 -13.21 -6.90
N CYS A 134 3.40 -12.13 -7.50
CA CYS A 134 2.70 -10.86 -7.65
C CYS A 134 2.19 -10.71 -9.09
N TRP A 135 0.98 -10.17 -9.24
CA TRP A 135 0.28 -10.03 -10.51
C TRP A 135 -0.32 -8.64 -10.66
N ARG A 136 -0.32 -8.11 -11.88
CA ARG A 136 -1.04 -6.89 -12.27
C ARG A 136 -2.12 -7.21 -13.27
N ARG A 137 -3.30 -6.58 -13.12
CA ARG A 137 -4.39 -6.59 -14.08
C ARG A 137 -4.86 -5.17 -14.33
N ASP A 138 -4.71 -4.69 -15.55
CA ASP A 138 -5.30 -3.44 -16.02
C ASP A 138 -6.71 -3.68 -16.55
N SER A 139 -7.54 -2.62 -16.66
CA SER A 139 -8.92 -2.72 -17.12
C SER A 139 -9.00 -3.43 -18.48
N GLY A 140 -9.86 -4.46 -18.55
CA GLY A 140 -10.10 -5.22 -19.79
C GLY A 140 -8.93 -6.10 -20.26
N GLN A 141 -7.85 -6.24 -19.46
CA GLN A 141 -6.68 -7.04 -19.81
C GLN A 141 -6.54 -8.29 -18.95
N ASN A 142 -5.80 -9.28 -19.46
CA ASN A 142 -5.40 -10.42 -18.66
C ASN A 142 -4.35 -10.03 -17.61
N ALA A 143 -4.31 -10.79 -16.52
CA ALA A 143 -3.28 -10.62 -15.50
C ALA A 143 -1.89 -10.95 -16.05
N VAL A 144 -0.90 -10.12 -15.70
CA VAL A 144 0.51 -10.31 -16.02
C VAL A 144 1.33 -10.39 -14.76
N ALA A 145 2.35 -11.26 -14.72
CA ALA A 145 3.23 -11.39 -13.56
C ALA A 145 4.06 -10.13 -13.37
N CYS A 146 4.13 -9.66 -12.13
CA CYS A 146 5.02 -8.58 -11.71
C CYS A 146 6.39 -9.13 -11.34
N ARG A 147 7.42 -8.35 -11.65
CA ARG A 147 8.80 -8.58 -11.21
C ARG A 147 9.44 -7.24 -10.92
N VAL A 148 10.23 -7.18 -9.86
CA VAL A 148 11.08 -6.02 -9.57
C VAL A 148 12.15 -5.85 -10.66
N THR A 149 12.73 -4.67 -10.74
CA THR A 149 13.80 -4.33 -11.69
C THR A 149 15.09 -5.12 -11.42
N GLN A 150 16.05 -5.03 -12.35
CA GLN A 150 17.39 -5.59 -12.21
C GLN A 150 18.48 -4.53 -12.00
N THR A 151 18.08 -3.31 -11.62
CA THR A 151 18.98 -2.19 -11.31
C THR A 151 19.85 -2.56 -10.10
N ARG A 152 21.19 -2.37 -10.23
CA ARG A 152 22.16 -2.79 -9.20
C ARG A 152 22.86 -1.64 -8.47
N GLU A 153 22.66 -0.41 -8.92
CA GLU A 153 23.28 0.79 -8.38
C GLU A 153 22.23 1.86 -8.09
N LEU A 154 22.28 2.51 -6.93
CA LEU A 154 21.34 3.58 -6.58
C LEU A 154 21.42 4.77 -7.54
N SER A 155 22.61 5.06 -8.06
CA SER A 155 22.84 6.13 -9.05
C SER A 155 22.09 5.93 -10.37
N GLN A 156 21.59 4.71 -10.63
CA GLN A 156 20.77 4.36 -11.80
C GLN A 156 19.31 4.13 -11.42
N ALA A 157 19.00 4.13 -10.12
CA ALA A 157 17.68 3.74 -9.61
C ALA A 157 16.63 4.83 -9.79
N ALA A 158 15.37 4.39 -9.95
CA ALA A 158 14.18 5.20 -9.82
C ALA A 158 13.68 5.13 -8.37
N PHE A 159 13.72 6.25 -7.68
CA PHE A 159 13.24 6.41 -6.32
C PHE A 159 11.80 6.96 -6.32
N VAL A 160 10.89 6.32 -5.60
CA VAL A 160 9.52 6.83 -5.43
C VAL A 160 9.33 7.35 -4.01
N GLN A 161 8.70 8.52 -3.87
CA GLN A 161 8.43 9.18 -2.59
C GLN A 161 7.06 9.87 -2.58
N SER A 162 6.64 10.32 -1.38
CA SER A 162 5.48 11.18 -1.25
C SER A 162 5.75 12.54 -1.91
N ARG A 163 4.69 13.17 -2.45
CA ARG A 163 4.78 14.49 -3.05
C ARG A 163 5.34 15.52 -2.09
N SER A 164 6.34 16.27 -2.55
CA SER A 164 6.92 17.36 -1.78
C SER A 164 5.91 18.49 -1.57
N ARG A 165 5.87 19.03 -0.34
CA ARG A 165 5.10 20.25 -0.02
C ARG A 165 5.77 21.51 -0.58
N THR A 166 7.05 21.43 -0.92
CA THR A 166 7.86 22.54 -1.45
C THR A 166 8.40 22.15 -2.81
N PRO A 167 7.81 22.66 -3.91
CA PRO A 167 8.29 22.36 -5.26
C PRO A 167 9.79 22.69 -5.44
N GLY A 168 10.52 21.79 -6.09
CA GLY A 168 11.96 21.96 -6.38
C GLY A 168 12.91 21.65 -5.20
N LYS A 169 12.40 21.44 -3.99
CA LYS A 169 13.25 21.05 -2.85
C LYS A 169 13.43 19.53 -2.83
N LYS A 170 14.66 19.07 -2.96
CA LYS A 170 15.01 17.65 -2.80
C LYS A 170 14.76 17.23 -1.35
N SER A 171 14.12 16.07 -1.17
CA SER A 171 13.96 15.46 0.16
C SER A 171 15.35 15.01 0.68
N ARG A 172 15.42 14.81 1.99
CA ARG A 172 16.62 14.22 2.58
C ARG A 172 16.94 12.86 1.95
N ALA A 173 15.95 12.02 1.73
CA ALA A 173 16.13 10.72 1.08
C ALA A 173 16.76 10.85 -0.32
N VAL A 174 16.29 11.80 -1.13
CA VAL A 174 16.88 12.07 -2.46
C VAL A 174 18.34 12.53 -2.37
N LEU A 175 18.66 13.34 -1.35
CA LEU A 175 20.04 13.79 -1.14
C LEU A 175 20.96 12.65 -0.68
N ALA A 176 20.46 11.72 0.15
CA ALA A 176 21.24 10.58 0.62
C ALA A 176 21.42 9.50 -0.44
N LEU A 177 20.34 9.13 -1.10
CA LEU A 177 20.34 8.01 -2.05
C LEU A 177 20.88 8.38 -3.42
N GLU A 178 20.82 9.67 -3.80
CA GLU A 178 21.27 10.20 -5.10
C GLU A 178 20.76 9.40 -6.32
N PRO A 179 19.42 9.16 -6.41
CA PRO A 179 18.87 8.33 -7.46
C PRO A 179 18.90 9.03 -8.83
N ALA A 180 18.91 8.25 -9.92
CA ALA A 180 18.82 8.78 -11.28
C ALA A 180 17.51 9.53 -11.56
N ARG A 181 16.40 9.07 -10.94
CA ARG A 181 15.07 9.58 -11.19
C ARG A 181 14.24 9.57 -9.89
N VAL A 182 13.39 10.57 -9.74
CA VAL A 182 12.41 10.64 -8.63
C VAL A 182 11.00 10.61 -9.19
N ILE A 183 10.15 9.77 -8.60
CA ILE A 183 8.71 9.67 -8.87
C ILE A 183 8.00 10.15 -7.61
N GLU A 184 6.96 10.96 -7.76
CA GLU A 184 6.18 11.46 -6.63
C GLU A 184 4.70 11.05 -6.75
N THR A 185 4.15 10.48 -5.68
CA THR A 185 2.72 10.15 -5.55
C THR A 185 2.29 10.17 -4.09
N TYR A 186 1.00 10.39 -3.81
CA TYR A 186 0.49 10.46 -2.44
C TYR A 186 0.37 9.07 -1.77
N SER A 187 -0.18 8.09 -2.47
CA SER A 187 -0.49 6.75 -1.94
C SER A 187 0.78 5.93 -1.62
N ALA A 188 0.85 5.31 -0.44
CA ALA A 188 1.90 4.36 -0.08
C ALA A 188 1.73 3.04 -0.84
N GLY A 189 0.49 2.57 -1.00
CA GLY A 189 0.16 1.39 -1.78
C GLY A 189 0.58 1.51 -3.24
N ILE A 190 0.35 2.67 -3.88
CA ILE A 190 0.84 2.92 -5.24
C ILE A 190 2.36 2.88 -5.29
N LYS A 191 3.08 3.47 -4.32
CA LYS A 191 4.55 3.44 -4.27
C LYS A 191 5.09 2.01 -4.18
N LEU A 192 4.52 1.19 -3.30
CA LEU A 192 4.89 -0.21 -3.16
C LEU A 192 4.53 -1.03 -4.41
N ALA A 193 3.37 -0.78 -5.01
CA ALA A 193 2.98 -1.41 -6.26
C ALA A 193 3.91 -1.03 -7.43
N LEU A 194 4.39 0.23 -7.50
CA LEU A 194 5.39 0.65 -8.50
C LEU A 194 6.69 -0.13 -8.36
N VAL A 195 7.17 -0.38 -7.13
CA VAL A 195 8.36 -1.22 -6.88
C VAL A 195 8.07 -2.66 -7.31
N ALA A 196 6.95 -3.24 -6.91
CA ALA A 196 6.58 -4.62 -7.24
C ALA A 196 6.45 -4.86 -8.75
N ARG A 197 5.98 -3.84 -9.49
CA ARG A 197 5.81 -3.91 -10.95
C ARG A 197 7.09 -3.62 -11.75
N GLY A 198 8.21 -3.27 -11.07
CA GLY A 198 9.45 -2.85 -11.72
C GLY A 198 9.36 -1.47 -12.38
N GLU A 199 8.44 -0.63 -11.96
CA GLU A 199 8.26 0.76 -12.43
C GLU A 199 9.09 1.74 -11.58
N ALA A 200 9.50 1.33 -10.37
CA ALA A 200 10.46 1.98 -9.48
C ALA A 200 11.40 0.95 -8.85
N ASP A 201 12.54 1.40 -8.35
CA ASP A 201 13.55 0.55 -7.72
C ASP A 201 13.52 0.61 -6.20
N VAL A 202 13.21 1.79 -5.64
CA VAL A 202 13.28 2.06 -4.20
C VAL A 202 12.13 2.96 -3.77
N TYR A 203 11.52 2.62 -2.64
CA TYR A 203 10.62 3.47 -1.86
C TYR A 203 11.12 3.56 -0.42
N LEU A 204 11.26 4.77 0.09
CA LEU A 204 11.56 5.04 1.49
C LEU A 204 10.45 5.89 2.11
N ASN A 205 9.96 5.45 3.26
CA ASN A 205 9.17 6.24 4.18
C ASN A 205 9.92 6.33 5.52
N SER A 206 10.43 7.52 5.83
CA SER A 206 11.11 7.79 7.11
C SER A 206 10.16 8.34 8.19
N TYR A 207 8.88 8.40 7.91
CA TYR A 207 7.86 8.81 8.86
C TYR A 207 7.60 7.68 9.86
N ASP A 208 7.63 7.99 11.14
CA ASP A 208 7.54 7.03 12.25
C ASP A 208 6.13 6.85 12.83
N ALA A 209 5.13 7.42 12.17
CA ALA A 209 3.74 7.40 12.60
C ALA A 209 2.81 7.00 11.45
N PHE A 210 3.01 5.78 10.93
CA PHE A 210 2.07 5.15 10.02
C PHE A 210 1.59 3.80 10.58
N HIS A 211 0.63 3.19 9.93
CA HIS A 211 -0.05 2.03 10.45
C HIS A 211 0.11 0.81 9.55
N ASP A 212 -0.34 -0.34 10.03
CA ASP A 212 -0.35 -1.59 9.29
C ASP A 212 -1.08 -1.46 7.96
N TRP A 213 -2.20 -0.74 7.92
CA TRP A 213 -3.02 -0.58 6.73
C TRP A 213 -2.32 0.23 5.63
N ASP A 214 -1.42 1.15 5.95
CA ASP A 214 -0.65 1.93 4.97
C ASP A 214 0.30 1.06 4.13
N ILE A 215 0.76 -0.09 4.66
CA ILE A 215 1.87 -0.83 4.02
C ILE A 215 1.67 -2.33 3.87
N CYS A 216 0.83 -2.98 4.71
CA CYS A 216 0.74 -4.44 4.75
C CYS A 216 0.43 -5.06 3.38
N ALA A 217 -0.55 -4.55 2.66
CA ALA A 217 -0.90 -5.04 1.33
C ALA A 217 0.25 -4.86 0.33
N GLY A 218 0.89 -3.69 0.33
CA GLY A 218 2.01 -3.40 -0.57
C GLY A 218 3.28 -4.20 -0.25
N HIS A 219 3.52 -4.54 1.03
CA HIS A 219 4.68 -5.33 1.44
C HIS A 219 4.72 -6.68 0.72
N ILE A 220 3.63 -7.45 0.75
CA ILE A 220 3.60 -8.76 0.08
C ILE A 220 3.69 -8.62 -1.44
N LEU A 221 3.19 -7.53 -2.05
CA LEU A 221 3.37 -7.30 -3.49
C LEU A 221 4.86 -7.26 -3.85
N VAL A 222 5.63 -6.49 -3.08
CA VAL A 222 7.08 -6.33 -3.33
C VAL A 222 7.81 -7.65 -3.11
N THR A 223 7.54 -8.35 -2.01
CA THR A 223 8.24 -9.61 -1.69
C THR A 223 7.91 -10.72 -2.68
N GLU A 224 6.65 -10.88 -3.08
CA GLU A 224 6.21 -11.86 -4.09
C GLU A 224 6.66 -11.51 -5.52
N ALA A 225 7.02 -10.23 -5.78
CA ALA A 225 7.66 -9.80 -7.02
C ALA A 225 9.19 -10.03 -7.02
N GLY A 226 9.77 -10.49 -5.91
CA GLY A 226 11.20 -10.76 -5.74
C GLY A 226 12.00 -9.59 -5.15
N GLY A 227 11.33 -8.58 -4.60
CA GLY A 227 11.96 -7.47 -3.90
C GLY A 227 12.15 -7.72 -2.40
N LYS A 228 12.59 -6.68 -1.69
CA LYS A 228 12.83 -6.71 -0.24
C LYS A 228 12.16 -5.51 0.44
N VAL A 229 11.57 -5.77 1.62
CA VAL A 229 10.93 -4.75 2.47
C VAL A 229 11.44 -4.92 3.90
N THR A 230 11.86 -3.82 4.52
CA THR A 230 12.29 -3.75 5.93
C THR A 230 11.86 -2.43 6.55
N GLY A 231 12.08 -2.25 7.83
CA GLY A 231 12.16 -0.94 8.44
C GLY A 231 13.29 -0.11 7.82
N SER A 232 13.32 1.19 8.08
CA SER A 232 14.29 2.13 7.49
C SER A 232 15.73 1.89 7.91
N HIS A 233 15.97 1.07 8.95
CA HIS A 233 17.30 0.67 9.42
C HIS A 233 17.56 -0.84 9.25
N GLY A 234 16.68 -1.55 8.52
CA GLY A 234 16.82 -2.96 8.21
C GLY A 234 16.05 -3.90 9.13
N GLU A 235 15.20 -3.38 10.02
CA GLU A 235 14.39 -4.16 10.95
C GLU A 235 13.33 -4.99 10.20
N GLU A 236 12.95 -6.12 10.78
CA GLU A 236 11.78 -6.87 10.34
C GLU A 236 10.50 -6.14 10.74
N LEU A 237 9.53 -6.06 9.82
CA LEU A 237 8.23 -5.46 10.08
C LEU A 237 7.24 -6.53 10.55
N HIS A 238 6.52 -6.22 11.63
CA HIS A 238 5.50 -7.09 12.21
C HIS A 238 4.13 -6.45 12.10
N TYR A 239 3.10 -7.24 11.84
CA TYR A 239 1.73 -6.80 11.62
C TYR A 239 0.76 -7.39 12.63
N GLY A 240 -0.37 -6.73 12.83
CA GLY A 240 -1.43 -7.19 13.72
C GLY A 240 -1.15 -7.00 15.20
N LEU A 241 -0.21 -6.13 15.55
CA LEU A 241 0.04 -5.74 16.93
C LEU A 241 -1.02 -4.74 17.41
N PRO A 242 -1.31 -4.67 18.73
CA PRO A 242 -2.26 -3.72 19.28
C PRO A 242 -1.95 -2.27 18.86
N GLY A 243 -2.98 -1.56 18.34
CA GLY A 243 -2.85 -0.19 17.83
C GLY A 243 -2.34 -0.08 16.41
N ALA A 244 -1.94 -1.20 15.78
CA ALA A 244 -1.51 -1.28 14.37
C ALA A 244 -0.42 -0.26 13.97
N TRP A 245 0.44 0.16 14.91
CA TRP A 245 1.48 1.16 14.68
C TRP A 245 2.74 0.57 14.08
N GLN A 246 3.23 1.22 13.02
CA GLN A 246 4.53 1.00 12.40
C GLN A 246 5.46 2.17 12.72
N ARG A 247 6.48 1.95 13.55
CA ARG A 247 7.35 3.02 14.08
C ARG A 247 8.79 2.96 13.57
N GLN A 248 9.10 2.01 12.69
CA GLN A 248 10.46 1.75 12.22
C GLN A 248 10.74 2.37 10.84
N GLY A 249 9.81 3.18 10.32
CA GLY A 249 9.88 3.59 8.92
C GLY A 249 9.72 2.39 7.97
N LEU A 250 9.96 2.60 6.69
CA LEU A 250 9.86 1.57 5.66
C LEU A 250 10.91 1.80 4.58
N LEU A 251 11.65 0.78 4.23
CA LEU A 251 12.44 0.70 3.01
C LEU A 251 11.96 -0.49 2.17
N ALA A 252 11.45 -0.23 0.98
CA ALA A 252 11.12 -1.25 -0.01
C ALA A 252 11.99 -1.07 -1.25
N SER A 253 12.48 -2.16 -1.83
CA SER A 253 13.32 -2.09 -3.02
C SER A 253 13.24 -3.34 -3.89
N ASN A 254 13.92 -3.29 -5.04
CA ASN A 254 14.15 -4.44 -5.91
C ASN A 254 15.05 -5.54 -5.30
N GLY A 255 15.50 -5.37 -4.04
CA GLY A 255 16.40 -6.28 -3.33
C GLY A 255 17.88 -6.07 -3.65
N LEU A 256 18.23 -5.71 -4.88
CA LEU A 256 19.63 -5.57 -5.33
C LEU A 256 20.31 -4.32 -4.79
N VAL A 257 19.57 -3.22 -4.67
CA VAL A 257 20.08 -1.94 -4.12
C VAL A 257 19.74 -1.75 -2.64
N HIS A 258 19.12 -2.74 -1.98
CA HIS A 258 18.59 -2.61 -0.62
C HIS A 258 19.68 -2.31 0.42
N GLU A 259 20.75 -3.10 0.41
CA GLU A 259 21.85 -2.93 1.37
C GLU A 259 22.63 -1.64 1.15
N GLU A 260 22.83 -1.22 -0.11
CA GLU A 260 23.43 0.08 -0.43
C GLU A 260 22.56 1.22 0.10
N ALA A 261 21.23 1.13 -0.06
CA ALA A 261 20.29 2.12 0.45
C ALA A 261 20.35 2.21 1.99
N LEU A 262 20.30 1.06 2.70
CA LEU A 262 20.46 1.01 4.15
C LEU A 262 21.78 1.63 4.61
N GLY A 263 22.87 1.33 3.91
CA GLY A 263 24.20 1.90 4.22
C GLY A 263 24.22 3.43 4.16
N LYS A 264 23.63 3.99 3.12
CA LYS A 264 23.53 5.46 2.93
C LYS A 264 22.59 6.11 3.95
N LEU A 265 21.53 5.43 4.37
CA LEU A 265 20.57 5.92 5.37
C LEU A 265 21.11 5.94 6.80
N LYS A 266 22.07 5.07 7.15
CA LYS A 266 22.71 5.07 8.49
C LYS A 266 23.51 6.35 8.78
N SER A 267 23.91 7.07 7.76
CA SER A 267 24.71 8.32 7.85
C SER A 267 23.81 9.58 7.94
N PHE A 268 22.51 9.40 8.11
CA PHE A 268 21.47 10.38 7.89
C PHE A 268 20.60 10.60 9.13
#